data_e9d7f99657b597ff6d38e525b2622526
#
_entry.id   e9d7f99657b597ff6d38e525b2622526
#
_cell.length_a   1.000
_cell.length_b   1.000
_cell.length_c   1.000
_cell.angle_alpha   90.00
_cell.angle_beta   90.00
_cell.angle_gamma   90.00
#
_symmetry.space_group_name_H-M   'P 1'
#
loop_
_entity.id
_entity.type
_entity.pdbx_description
1 polymer ?
#
loop_
_entity_poly.entity_id
_entity_poly.type
_entity_poly.pdbx_seq_one_letter_code
_entity_poly.pdbx_strand_id
1 'polypeptide(L)'
;VTSHKALKRAGLLHVPRKGGRASAPSQSPRRGTIVFMVVLHASAIFALLPRFWSWQAVLTLGILYWATACLGVTIGYHRLLSHRSFRVPKWLERFFATCGALSCQQGPITWAGLHRHHHKFSDTDADHHNSHRGFWWSHMGWMFETIPAMQAIPRLSGDLSLSLIHISEPTRQSP
;
A
#
# COMPACT_ATOMS: atom_id res chain seq x y z
N VAL A 1 18.91 -8.38 -32.66
CA VAL A 1 19.09 -8.47 -31.17
C VAL A 1 20.28 -7.61 -30.81
N THR A 2 20.04 -6.38 -30.39
CA THR A 2 21.10 -5.40 -30.05
C THR A 2 21.70 -5.80 -28.69
N SER A 3 22.98 -6.13 -28.68
CA SER A 3 23.71 -6.61 -27.49
C SER A 3 23.66 -5.57 -26.36
N HIS A 4 23.41 -6.05 -25.11
CA HIS A 4 23.43 -5.26 -23.87
C HIS A 4 24.72 -4.41 -23.72
N LYS A 5 25.85 -4.87 -24.32
CA LYS A 5 27.13 -4.13 -24.37
C LYS A 5 27.07 -2.91 -25.30
N ALA A 6 26.30 -2.94 -26.39
CA ALA A 6 26.16 -1.83 -27.32
C ALA A 6 25.34 -0.68 -26.72
N LEU A 7 24.26 -0.98 -25.98
CA LEU A 7 23.44 0.02 -25.30
C LEU A 7 24.18 0.73 -24.15
N LYS A 8 25.11 0.02 -23.49
CA LYS A 8 25.99 0.59 -22.47
C LYS A 8 27.02 1.58 -23.05
N ARG A 9 27.57 1.29 -24.25
CA ARG A 9 28.51 2.16 -24.94
C ARG A 9 27.85 3.42 -25.54
N ALA A 10 26.56 3.34 -25.86
CA ALA A 10 25.79 4.46 -26.39
C ALA A 10 25.23 5.42 -25.31
N GLY A 11 25.55 5.21 -24.02
CA GLY A 11 25.04 6.06 -22.94
C GLY A 11 23.53 5.96 -22.68
N LEU A 12 22.84 5.02 -23.32
CA LEU A 12 21.40 4.83 -23.25
C LEU A 12 20.93 4.00 -22.04
N LEU A 13 21.89 3.35 -21.36
CA LEU A 13 21.66 2.63 -20.09
C LEU A 13 22.48 3.31 -19.00
N HIS A 14 21.83 4.12 -18.19
CA HIS A 14 22.39 4.60 -16.93
C HIS A 14 22.39 3.43 -15.95
N VAL A 15 23.51 2.72 -15.85
CA VAL A 15 23.73 1.73 -14.79
C VAL A 15 24.25 2.50 -13.57
N PRO A 16 23.52 2.54 -12.44
CA PRO A 16 24.02 3.18 -11.25
C PRO A 16 25.34 2.51 -10.86
N ARG A 17 26.41 3.30 -10.64
CA ARG A 17 27.69 2.81 -10.13
C ARG A 17 27.46 2.14 -8.77
N LYS A 18 27.79 0.87 -8.63
CA LYS A 18 28.00 0.23 -7.33
C LYS A 18 29.08 1.00 -6.60
N GLY A 19 28.75 1.62 -5.46
CA GLY A 19 29.77 2.16 -4.57
C GLY A 19 29.70 3.67 -4.32
N GLY A 20 28.53 4.14 -3.90
CA GLY A 20 28.38 5.38 -3.16
C GLY A 20 27.12 5.21 -2.32
N ARG A 21 27.27 5.10 -1.01
CA ARG A 21 26.14 5.33 -0.10
C ARG A 21 25.74 6.80 -0.31
N ALA A 22 24.88 7.04 -1.30
CA ALA A 22 24.13 8.28 -1.33
C ALA A 22 23.41 8.32 0.01
N SER A 23 23.74 9.28 0.86
CA SER A 23 22.98 9.55 2.07
C SER A 23 21.52 9.72 1.64
N ALA A 24 20.69 8.76 2.02
CA ALA A 24 19.26 8.87 1.77
C ALA A 24 18.81 10.24 2.32
N PRO A 25 18.01 11.02 1.58
CA PRO A 25 17.52 12.28 2.07
C PRO A 25 16.92 12.05 3.44
N SER A 26 17.25 12.91 4.41
CA SER A 26 16.75 12.85 5.78
C SER A 26 15.22 12.76 5.74
N GLN A 27 14.72 11.59 6.05
CA GLN A 27 13.28 11.31 5.98
C GLN A 27 12.69 11.76 7.32
N SER A 28 11.75 12.69 7.28
CA SER A 28 11.09 13.15 8.50
C SER A 28 10.19 12.06 9.08
N PRO A 29 10.21 11.84 10.39
CA PRO A 29 9.37 10.83 11.03
C PRO A 29 7.89 11.19 10.91
N ARG A 30 7.09 10.21 10.57
CA ARG A 30 5.62 10.33 10.50
C ARG A 30 5.01 10.17 11.89
N ARG A 31 5.07 11.22 12.70
CA ARG A 31 4.65 11.20 14.12
C ARG A 31 3.24 10.65 14.31
N GLY A 32 2.28 11.03 13.46
CA GLY A 32 0.92 10.51 13.54
C GLY A 32 0.84 9.00 13.35
N THR A 33 1.59 8.45 12.39
CA THR A 33 1.66 6.99 12.17
C THR A 33 2.30 6.29 13.37
N ILE A 34 3.37 6.86 13.94
CA ILE A 34 4.04 6.30 15.11
C ILE A 34 3.07 6.25 16.30
N VAL A 35 2.40 7.37 16.62
CA VAL A 35 1.42 7.43 17.71
C VAL A 35 0.29 6.43 17.48
N PHE A 36 -0.27 6.37 16.27
CA PHE A 36 -1.32 5.41 15.93
C PHE A 36 -0.87 3.97 16.16
N MET A 37 0.32 3.58 15.69
CA MET A 37 0.84 2.23 15.85
C MET A 37 1.14 1.88 17.31
N VAL A 38 1.67 2.83 18.09
CA VAL A 38 1.91 2.63 19.53
C VAL A 38 0.58 2.41 20.26
N VAL A 39 -0.42 3.24 20.01
CA VAL A 39 -1.75 3.09 20.63
C VAL A 39 -2.39 1.77 20.24
N LEU A 40 -2.32 1.40 18.95
CA LEU A 40 -2.87 0.14 18.45
C LEU A 40 -2.25 -1.07 19.15
N HIS A 41 -0.92 -1.13 19.24
CA HIS A 41 -0.23 -2.25 19.88
C HIS A 41 -0.46 -2.27 21.40
N ALA A 42 -0.43 -1.11 22.06
CA ALA A 42 -0.76 -1.02 23.47
C ALA A 42 -2.19 -1.50 23.75
N SER A 43 -3.16 -1.09 22.90
CA SER A 43 -4.54 -1.55 23.02
C SER A 43 -4.67 -3.07 22.81
N ALA A 44 -3.91 -3.63 21.85
CA ALA A 44 -3.91 -5.06 21.59
C ALA A 44 -3.40 -5.89 22.79
N ILE A 45 -2.48 -5.34 23.60
CA ILE A 45 -2.00 -6.00 24.83
C ILE A 45 -3.15 -6.20 25.84
N PHE A 46 -4.07 -5.23 25.95
CA PHE A 46 -5.23 -5.38 26.83
C PHE A 46 -6.16 -6.51 26.39
N ALA A 47 -6.23 -6.81 25.10
CA ALA A 47 -7.01 -7.93 24.60
C ALA A 47 -6.50 -9.31 25.11
N LEU A 48 -5.26 -9.39 25.62
CA LEU A 48 -4.72 -10.60 26.23
C LEU A 48 -5.25 -10.84 27.65
N LEU A 49 -5.89 -9.85 28.28
CA LEU A 49 -6.45 -10.02 29.63
C LEU A 49 -7.72 -10.88 29.59
N PRO A 50 -7.84 -11.91 30.45
CA PRO A 50 -8.99 -12.82 30.44
C PRO A 50 -10.34 -12.12 30.54
N ARG A 51 -10.39 -10.95 31.22
CA ARG A 51 -11.61 -10.12 31.36
C ARG A 51 -12.26 -9.74 30.04
N PHE A 52 -11.47 -9.60 28.94
CA PHE A 52 -11.96 -9.17 27.64
C PHE A 52 -12.26 -10.34 26.69
N TRP A 53 -12.06 -11.56 27.15
CA TRP A 53 -12.33 -12.75 26.35
C TRP A 53 -13.80 -13.15 26.42
N SER A 54 -14.39 -13.30 25.27
CA SER A 54 -15.74 -13.87 25.10
C SER A 54 -15.85 -14.47 23.70
N TRP A 55 -16.78 -15.41 23.51
CA TRP A 55 -17.04 -15.98 22.20
C TRP A 55 -17.49 -14.91 21.19
N GLN A 56 -18.25 -13.93 21.64
CA GLN A 56 -18.68 -12.81 20.81
C GLN A 56 -17.48 -11.98 20.32
N ALA A 57 -16.51 -11.72 21.19
CA ALA A 57 -15.28 -11.01 20.82
C ALA A 57 -14.45 -11.79 19.78
N VAL A 58 -14.29 -13.10 19.98
CA VAL A 58 -13.57 -13.99 19.04
C VAL A 58 -14.29 -14.04 17.68
N LEU A 59 -15.61 -14.20 17.68
CA LEU A 59 -16.42 -14.19 16.45
C LEU A 59 -16.32 -12.85 15.73
N THR A 60 -16.45 -11.75 16.46
CA THR A 60 -16.32 -10.39 15.91
C THR A 60 -14.94 -10.18 15.29
N LEU A 61 -13.86 -10.59 15.98
CA LEU A 61 -12.50 -10.54 15.45
C LEU A 61 -12.39 -11.32 14.13
N GLY A 62 -12.92 -12.56 14.09
CA GLY A 62 -12.92 -13.38 12.89
C GLY A 62 -13.65 -12.74 11.71
N ILE A 63 -14.84 -12.19 11.95
CA ILE A 63 -15.65 -11.50 10.93
C ILE A 63 -14.92 -10.24 10.43
N LEU A 64 -14.44 -9.41 11.34
CA LEU A 64 -13.73 -8.18 10.97
C LEU A 64 -12.42 -8.49 10.24
N TYR A 65 -11.65 -9.47 10.70
CA TYR A 65 -10.44 -9.90 10.02
C TYR A 65 -10.75 -10.38 8.60
N TRP A 66 -11.76 -11.21 8.43
CA TRP A 66 -12.19 -11.69 7.11
C TRP A 66 -12.64 -10.54 6.21
N ALA A 67 -13.47 -9.63 6.72
CA ALA A 67 -13.97 -8.49 5.96
C ALA A 67 -12.84 -7.55 5.56
N THR A 68 -11.95 -7.18 6.48
CA THR A 68 -10.90 -6.19 6.22
C THR A 68 -9.70 -6.77 5.48
N ALA A 69 -9.14 -7.89 5.94
CA ALA A 69 -7.96 -8.48 5.34
C ALA A 69 -8.27 -9.25 4.05
N CYS A 70 -9.29 -10.12 4.05
CA CYS A 70 -9.58 -10.93 2.87
C CYS A 70 -10.38 -10.15 1.82
N LEU A 71 -11.57 -9.63 2.15
CA LEU A 71 -12.39 -8.90 1.18
C LEU A 71 -11.79 -7.53 0.86
N GLY A 72 -11.35 -6.79 1.87
CA GLY A 72 -10.86 -5.43 1.71
C GLY A 72 -9.47 -5.37 1.08
N VAL A 73 -8.46 -5.88 1.78
CA VAL A 73 -7.07 -5.75 1.31
C VAL A 73 -6.77 -6.73 0.19
N THR A 74 -7.01 -8.03 0.39
CA THR A 74 -6.58 -9.04 -0.59
C THR A 74 -7.41 -8.98 -1.87
N ILE A 75 -8.73 -8.98 -1.79
CA ILE A 75 -9.59 -8.95 -2.98
C ILE A 75 -9.72 -7.53 -3.51
N GLY A 76 -10.07 -6.57 -2.65
CA GLY A 76 -10.31 -5.19 -3.05
C GLY A 76 -9.05 -4.45 -3.46
N TYR A 77 -8.20 -4.12 -2.53
CA TYR A 77 -7.02 -3.28 -2.79
C TYR A 77 -6.00 -3.96 -3.69
N HIS A 78 -5.65 -5.21 -3.40
CA HIS A 78 -4.61 -5.92 -4.12
C HIS A 78 -5.08 -6.39 -5.49
N ARG A 79 -6.04 -7.32 -5.57
CA ARG A 79 -6.41 -7.96 -6.83
C ARG A 79 -7.27 -7.08 -7.73
N LEU A 80 -8.29 -6.41 -7.17
CA LEU A 80 -9.22 -5.61 -7.96
C LEU A 80 -8.62 -4.25 -8.34
N LEU A 81 -8.14 -3.46 -7.38
CA LEU A 81 -7.71 -2.09 -7.63
C LEU A 81 -6.26 -1.99 -8.12
N SER A 82 -5.32 -2.77 -7.54
CA SER A 82 -3.91 -2.68 -7.95
C SER A 82 -3.63 -3.46 -9.22
N HIS A 83 -3.99 -4.73 -9.27
CA HIS A 83 -3.68 -5.62 -10.38
C HIS A 83 -4.73 -5.67 -11.49
N ARG A 84 -5.94 -5.13 -11.25
CA ARG A 84 -7.05 -5.19 -12.23
C ARG A 84 -7.32 -6.63 -12.73
N SER A 85 -7.15 -7.63 -11.86
CA SER A 85 -7.25 -9.06 -12.19
C SER A 85 -8.65 -9.49 -12.63
N PHE A 86 -9.67 -8.75 -12.23
CA PHE A 86 -11.07 -8.98 -12.61
C PHE A 86 -11.86 -7.66 -12.56
N ARG A 87 -13.09 -7.71 -13.06
CA ARG A 87 -14.01 -6.57 -13.07
C ARG A 87 -15.27 -6.90 -12.29
N VAL A 88 -15.81 -5.92 -11.59
CA VAL A 88 -17.06 -6.03 -10.82
C VAL A 88 -17.93 -4.79 -11.06
N PRO A 89 -19.23 -4.87 -10.78
CA PRO A 89 -20.09 -3.68 -10.73
C PRO A 89 -19.58 -2.64 -9.73
N LYS A 90 -19.83 -1.36 -9.98
CA LYS A 90 -19.30 -0.26 -9.16
C LYS A 90 -19.69 -0.34 -7.68
N TRP A 91 -20.89 -0.81 -7.36
CA TRP A 91 -21.31 -0.98 -5.98
C TRP A 91 -20.42 -2.00 -5.22
N LEU A 92 -20.01 -3.09 -5.90
CA LEU A 92 -19.15 -4.11 -5.30
C LEU A 92 -17.69 -3.63 -5.20
N GLU A 93 -17.21 -2.83 -6.17
CA GLU A 93 -15.92 -2.14 -6.09
C GLU A 93 -15.88 -1.23 -4.84
N ARG A 94 -16.95 -0.44 -4.62
CA ARG A 94 -17.09 0.42 -3.44
C ARG A 94 -17.11 -0.38 -2.14
N PHE A 95 -17.87 -1.47 -2.12
CA PHE A 95 -17.94 -2.36 -0.96
C PHE A 95 -16.55 -2.89 -0.58
N PHE A 96 -15.80 -3.44 -1.54
CA PHE A 96 -14.44 -3.92 -1.28
C PHE A 96 -13.48 -2.79 -0.87
N ALA A 97 -13.59 -1.62 -1.49
CA ALA A 97 -12.79 -0.45 -1.11
C ALA A 97 -13.08 0.02 0.31
N THR A 98 -14.35 -0.03 0.74
CA THR A 98 -14.75 0.30 2.12
C THR A 98 -14.20 -0.73 3.11
N CYS A 99 -14.32 -2.02 2.81
CA CYS A 99 -13.72 -3.08 3.65
C CYS A 99 -12.20 -2.88 3.80
N GLY A 100 -11.52 -2.49 2.72
CA GLY A 100 -10.09 -2.18 2.74
C GLY A 100 -9.77 -0.93 3.59
N ALA A 101 -10.57 0.11 3.51
CA ALA A 101 -10.38 1.32 4.32
C ALA A 101 -10.52 1.05 5.83
N LEU A 102 -11.41 0.14 6.21
CA LEU A 102 -11.57 -0.30 7.60
C LEU A 102 -10.35 -1.05 8.16
N SER A 103 -9.44 -1.54 7.31
CA SER A 103 -8.18 -2.14 7.76
C SER A 103 -7.16 -1.14 8.30
N CYS A 104 -7.45 0.17 8.20
CA CYS A 104 -6.54 1.26 8.59
C CYS A 104 -5.18 1.27 7.85
N GLN A 105 -5.09 0.60 6.70
CA GLN A 105 -3.88 0.54 5.87
C GLN A 105 -3.82 1.63 4.80
N GLN A 106 -4.36 2.81 5.06
CA GLN A 106 -4.51 3.93 4.13
C GLN A 106 -5.70 3.77 3.15
N GLY A 107 -5.96 4.81 2.36
CA GLY A 107 -7.01 4.79 1.36
C GLY A 107 -6.64 3.97 0.10
N PRO A 108 -7.64 3.58 -0.70
CA PRO A 108 -7.46 2.68 -1.84
C PRO A 108 -6.47 3.20 -2.90
N ILE A 109 -6.47 4.50 -3.16
CA ILE A 109 -5.57 5.13 -4.15
C ILE A 109 -4.12 5.05 -3.68
N THR A 110 -3.87 5.40 -2.42
CA THR A 110 -2.53 5.40 -1.83
C THR A 110 -2.00 3.98 -1.73
N TRP A 111 -2.81 3.05 -1.24
CA TRP A 111 -2.42 1.65 -1.11
C TRP A 111 -2.07 1.03 -2.45
N ALA A 112 -2.94 1.19 -3.46
CA ALA A 112 -2.70 0.65 -4.79
C ALA A 112 -1.48 1.29 -5.48
N GLY A 113 -1.27 2.60 -5.28
CA GLY A 113 -0.10 3.30 -5.82
C GLY A 113 1.20 2.81 -5.20
N LEU A 114 1.25 2.64 -3.89
CA LEU A 114 2.41 2.08 -3.19
C LEU A 114 2.67 0.62 -3.60
N HIS A 115 1.63 -0.19 -3.72
CA HIS A 115 1.75 -1.58 -4.14
C HIS A 115 2.28 -1.72 -5.58
N ARG A 116 1.79 -0.90 -6.51
CA ARG A 116 2.31 -0.84 -7.88
C ARG A 116 3.76 -0.33 -7.93
N HIS A 117 4.12 0.62 -7.04
CA HIS A 117 5.50 1.08 -6.88
C HIS A 117 6.41 -0.06 -6.41
N HIS A 118 5.97 -0.82 -5.39
CA HIS A 118 6.68 -1.99 -4.92
C HIS A 118 6.94 -2.99 -6.06
N HIS A 119 5.90 -3.39 -6.80
CA HIS A 119 6.07 -4.31 -7.93
C HIS A 119 7.03 -3.80 -9.01
N LYS A 120 7.05 -2.50 -9.24
CA LYS A 120 7.97 -1.89 -10.22
C LYS A 120 9.43 -1.91 -9.77
N PHE A 121 9.67 -1.81 -8.47
CA PHE A 121 11.00 -1.62 -7.89
C PHE A 121 11.36 -2.69 -6.85
N SER A 122 10.65 -3.82 -6.84
CA SER A 122 10.84 -4.90 -5.86
C SER A 122 12.31 -5.18 -5.56
N ASP A 123 12.64 -5.18 -4.27
CA ASP A 123 13.96 -5.50 -3.72
C ASP A 123 15.11 -4.61 -4.18
N THR A 124 14.81 -3.45 -4.79
CA THR A 124 15.80 -2.41 -5.10
C THR A 124 15.84 -1.34 -4.00
N ASP A 125 16.83 -0.43 -4.08
CA ASP A 125 16.92 0.70 -3.15
C ASP A 125 15.72 1.67 -3.25
N ALA A 126 14.98 1.66 -4.35
CA ALA A 126 13.77 2.45 -4.54
C ALA A 126 12.52 1.80 -3.94
N ASP A 127 12.57 0.53 -3.58
CA ASP A 127 11.47 -0.16 -2.93
C ASP A 127 11.31 0.31 -1.48
N HIS A 128 10.14 0.82 -1.15
CA HIS A 128 9.88 1.38 0.19
C HIS A 128 9.92 0.33 1.30
N HIS A 129 9.57 -0.92 1.03
CA HIS A 129 9.66 -2.01 2.01
C HIS A 129 10.60 -3.14 1.58
N ASN A 130 11.72 -2.76 0.98
CA ASN A 130 12.77 -3.66 0.51
C ASN A 130 13.19 -4.66 1.60
N SER A 131 13.06 -5.96 1.30
CA SER A 131 13.39 -7.06 2.21
C SER A 131 14.87 -7.14 2.57
N HIS A 132 15.75 -6.67 1.69
CA HIS A 132 17.21 -6.63 1.92
C HIS A 132 17.63 -5.63 3.01
N ARG A 133 16.74 -4.71 3.41
CA ARG A 133 16.98 -3.80 4.55
C ARG A 133 16.69 -4.44 5.90
N GLY A 134 16.28 -5.71 5.93
CA GLY A 134 16.01 -6.50 7.11
C GLY A 134 14.54 -6.56 7.49
N PHE A 135 14.22 -7.55 8.35
CA PHE A 135 12.85 -7.88 8.76
C PHE A 135 12.10 -6.68 9.34
N TRP A 136 12.70 -5.97 10.28
CA TRP A 136 12.04 -4.83 10.94
C TRP A 136 11.64 -3.74 9.95
N TRP A 137 12.56 -3.40 9.04
CA TRP A 137 12.28 -2.40 8.02
C TRP A 137 11.16 -2.83 7.09
N SER A 138 11.27 -4.00 6.49
CA SER A 138 10.30 -4.49 5.52
C SER A 138 8.92 -4.74 6.13
N HIS A 139 8.86 -5.13 7.42
CA HIS A 139 7.60 -5.38 8.11
C HIS A 139 6.87 -4.09 8.47
N MET A 140 7.51 -3.15 9.16
CA MET A 140 6.83 -1.94 9.65
C MET A 140 7.69 -0.67 9.68
N GLY A 141 9.00 -0.76 9.70
CA GLY A 141 9.88 0.41 9.87
C GLY A 141 9.67 1.47 8.79
N TRP A 142 9.46 1.06 7.55
CA TRP A 142 9.20 1.96 6.42
C TRP A 142 7.96 2.86 6.60
N MET A 143 6.98 2.43 7.37
CA MET A 143 5.76 3.22 7.62
C MET A 143 5.99 4.43 8.52
N PHE A 144 7.06 4.42 9.31
CA PHE A 144 7.39 5.48 10.26
C PHE A 144 8.13 6.65 9.63
N GLU A 145 8.55 6.53 8.39
CA GLU A 145 9.27 7.55 7.65
C GLU A 145 8.48 8.07 6.45
N THR A 146 8.76 9.30 6.05
CA THR A 146 8.24 9.83 4.78
C THR A 146 9.05 9.23 3.64
N ILE A 147 8.41 8.46 2.78
CA ILE A 147 9.07 7.75 1.70
C ILE A 147 8.90 8.46 0.35
N PRO A 148 9.93 8.51 -0.51
CA PRO A 148 9.85 9.12 -1.84
C PRO A 148 8.77 8.48 -2.73
N ALA A 149 8.47 7.20 -2.54
CA ALA A 149 7.42 6.48 -3.26
C ALA A 149 6.05 7.18 -3.19
N MET A 150 5.77 7.91 -2.12
CA MET A 150 4.51 8.66 -1.98
C MET A 150 4.34 9.73 -3.05
N GLN A 151 5.42 10.31 -3.57
CA GLN A 151 5.37 11.30 -4.65
C GLN A 151 5.00 10.69 -6.01
N ALA A 152 5.21 9.39 -6.17
CA ALA A 152 4.88 8.66 -7.39
C ALA A 152 3.40 8.21 -7.45
N ILE A 153 2.69 8.23 -6.32
CA ILE A 153 1.30 7.73 -6.21
C ILE A 153 0.37 8.34 -7.27
N PRO A 154 0.31 9.67 -7.49
CA PRO A 154 -0.59 10.24 -8.48
C PRO A 154 -0.39 9.70 -9.90
N ARG A 155 0.86 9.36 -10.26
CA ARG A 155 1.20 8.78 -11.57
C ARG A 155 0.87 7.28 -11.66
N LEU A 156 1.00 6.56 -10.55
CA LEU A 156 0.82 5.11 -10.49
C LEU A 156 -0.63 4.69 -10.26
N SER A 157 -1.47 5.59 -9.77
CA SER A 157 -2.88 5.35 -9.46
C SER A 157 -3.84 6.39 -10.08
N GLY A 158 -3.42 7.10 -11.13
CA GLY A 158 -4.24 8.10 -11.81
C GLY A 158 -5.54 7.52 -12.37
N ASP A 159 -5.50 6.28 -12.86
CA ASP A 159 -6.67 5.51 -13.29
C ASP A 159 -7.71 5.32 -12.18
N LEU A 160 -7.26 5.14 -10.93
CA LEU A 160 -8.13 5.00 -9.77
C LEU A 160 -8.72 6.34 -9.34
N SER A 161 -7.92 7.41 -9.38
CA SER A 161 -8.40 8.75 -9.04
C SER A 161 -9.57 9.13 -9.93
N LEU A 162 -9.46 8.94 -11.23
CA LEU A 162 -10.55 9.18 -12.17
C LEU A 162 -11.76 8.27 -11.90
N SER A 163 -11.54 6.98 -11.66
CA SER A 163 -12.61 6.02 -11.39
C SER A 163 -13.36 6.30 -10.09
N LEU A 164 -12.66 6.75 -9.04
CA LEU A 164 -13.24 7.01 -7.72
C LEU A 164 -13.81 8.43 -7.59
N ILE A 165 -13.31 9.42 -8.33
CA ILE A 165 -13.88 10.78 -8.39
C ILE A 165 -15.23 10.76 -9.10
N HIS A 166 -15.40 10.01 -10.18
CA HIS A 166 -16.70 9.82 -10.82
C HIS A 166 -17.74 9.09 -9.94
N ILE A 167 -17.35 8.66 -8.76
CA ILE A 167 -18.27 8.12 -7.75
C ILE A 167 -19.10 9.22 -7.08
N SER A 168 -18.62 10.45 -7.04
CA SER A 168 -19.29 11.60 -6.40
C SER A 168 -20.05 12.52 -7.36
N GLU A 169 -19.90 12.34 -8.67
CA GLU A 169 -20.72 13.08 -9.64
C GLU A 169 -21.97 12.27 -10.00
N PRO A 170 -23.19 12.81 -9.79
CA PRO A 170 -24.40 12.22 -10.36
C PRO A 170 -24.22 12.22 -11.88
N THR A 171 -24.50 11.08 -12.50
CA THR A 171 -24.54 10.89 -13.94
C THR A 171 -25.27 12.07 -14.61
N ARG A 172 -24.50 13.03 -15.15
CA ARG A 172 -25.02 14.00 -16.09
C ARG A 172 -25.31 13.20 -17.35
N GLN A 173 -26.56 12.76 -17.46
CA GLN A 173 -27.07 12.25 -18.73
C GLN A 173 -26.97 13.41 -19.70
N SER A 174 -26.11 13.28 -20.70
CA SER A 174 -26.12 14.13 -21.87
C SER A 174 -27.43 13.87 -22.62
N PRO A 175 -28.11 14.92 -23.11
CA PRO A 175 -29.31 14.79 -23.92
C PRO A 175 -29.01 14.12 -25.27
#